data_798627768400f4c9e69ea9510a70150a
#
_entry.id   798627768400f4c9e69ea9510a70150a
#
_cell.length_a   1.000
_cell.length_b   1.000
_cell.length_c   1.000
_cell.angle_alpha   90.00
_cell.angle_beta   90.00
_cell.angle_gamma   90.00
#
_symmetry.space_group_name_H-M   'P 1'
#
loop_
_entity.id
_entity.type
_entity.pdbx_description
1 polymer ?
#
loop_
_entity_poly.entity_id
_entity_poly.type
_entity_poly.pdbx_seq_one_letter_code
_entity_poly.pdbx_strand_id
1 'polypeptide(L)'
;MMENNNLYPREIQVYSELLPEIQKLLEAVGDNTKFAPKCLYSAHLPKMMLWFEDMKELGYSVIPKENQLDVDDAFLVLEKLAKLHAASAVLKEKDPSVMNQYIEGPISKNPNRQDFLIFYRLITRTLALIAENEWGPEWKSIAAKLKALEHTINEKGCKVYTRDEKCFNVFNHDDIWLPNILFNNKDVLFIDFQLSYYGSLGIDLNYMIYGALKEAARISFKDQLIQNYHEQLVKTLKDLKYEKEIPSLDFIYEEIRKTAFHGVNAALCVAPISLMDHSDKAEMELLLSESAEADAFRYDLMNSKKYQSFIKKLLLEFDTLKYLE
;
A
#
# COMPACT_ATOMS: atom_id res chain seq x y z
N MET A 1 -3.55 -18.00 -6.08
CA MET A 1 -3.61 -16.71 -5.37
C MET A 1 -4.71 -15.80 -5.93
N MET A 2 -4.64 -15.40 -7.18
CA MET A 2 -5.52 -14.34 -7.73
C MET A 2 -7.01 -14.71 -7.78
N GLU A 3 -7.38 -15.93 -8.18
CA GLU A 3 -8.77 -16.37 -8.23
C GLU A 3 -9.38 -16.54 -6.84
N ASN A 4 -8.64 -17.12 -5.90
CA ASN A 4 -9.12 -17.37 -4.53
C ASN A 4 -9.35 -16.10 -3.71
N ASN A 5 -8.69 -14.99 -4.06
CA ASN A 5 -8.77 -13.72 -3.33
C ASN A 5 -9.73 -12.70 -3.94
N ASN A 6 -10.47 -13.07 -5.00
CA ASN A 6 -11.41 -12.16 -5.70
C ASN A 6 -10.74 -10.85 -6.20
N LEU A 7 -9.45 -10.90 -6.58
CA LEU A 7 -8.66 -9.72 -6.90
C LEU A 7 -9.12 -9.07 -8.21
N TYR A 8 -9.24 -9.84 -9.29
CA TYR A 8 -9.66 -9.33 -10.60
C TYR A 8 -11.09 -8.78 -10.64
N PRO A 9 -12.12 -9.48 -10.08
CA PRO A 9 -13.46 -8.91 -10.03
C PRO A 9 -13.50 -7.59 -9.26
N ARG A 10 -12.75 -7.47 -8.16
CA ARG A 10 -12.62 -6.23 -7.39
C ARG A 10 -12.04 -5.10 -8.23
N GLU A 11 -10.94 -5.36 -8.92
CA GLU A 11 -10.29 -4.36 -9.76
C GLU A 11 -11.20 -3.89 -10.89
N ILE A 12 -11.90 -4.80 -11.58
CA ILE A 12 -12.89 -4.43 -12.60
C ILE A 12 -13.94 -3.47 -12.02
N GLN A 13 -14.47 -3.77 -10.85
CA GLN A 13 -15.48 -2.93 -10.20
C GLN A 13 -14.94 -1.55 -9.82
N VAL A 14 -13.69 -1.46 -9.37
CA VAL A 14 -13.05 -0.16 -9.10
C VAL A 14 -13.06 0.71 -10.34
N TYR A 15 -12.58 0.19 -11.48
CA TYR A 15 -12.50 0.98 -12.72
C TYR A 15 -13.85 1.26 -13.38
N SER A 16 -14.80 0.31 -13.30
CA SER A 16 -16.08 0.43 -14.00
C SER A 16 -17.17 1.13 -13.20
N GLU A 17 -17.09 1.12 -11.87
CA GLU A 17 -18.15 1.60 -10.99
C GLU A 17 -17.64 2.68 -10.01
N LEU A 18 -16.67 2.35 -9.13
CA LEU A 18 -16.30 3.21 -8.03
C LEU A 18 -15.61 4.50 -8.46
N LEU A 19 -14.54 4.42 -9.26
CA LEU A 19 -13.80 5.60 -9.72
C LEU A 19 -14.66 6.54 -10.56
N PRO A 20 -15.54 6.09 -11.47
CA PRO A 20 -16.51 6.96 -12.16
C PRO A 20 -17.44 7.71 -11.20
N GLU A 21 -17.95 7.09 -10.15
CA GLU A 21 -18.82 7.77 -9.18
C GLU A 21 -18.02 8.79 -8.34
N ILE A 22 -16.81 8.46 -7.91
CA ILE A 22 -15.89 9.39 -7.23
C ILE A 22 -15.59 10.61 -8.14
N GLN A 23 -15.31 10.37 -9.41
CA GLN A 23 -15.02 11.44 -10.37
C GLN A 23 -16.22 12.36 -10.58
N LYS A 24 -17.43 11.84 -10.71
CA LYS A 24 -18.65 12.65 -10.80
C LYS A 24 -18.86 13.57 -9.61
N LEU A 25 -18.53 13.11 -8.39
CA LEU A 25 -18.60 13.94 -7.19
C LEU A 25 -17.65 15.14 -7.26
N LEU A 26 -16.43 14.93 -7.73
CA LEU A 26 -15.43 15.98 -7.86
C LEU A 26 -15.78 16.95 -9.02
N GLU A 27 -16.20 16.45 -10.15
CA GLU A 27 -16.65 17.27 -11.29
C GLU A 27 -17.81 18.19 -10.92
N ALA A 28 -18.73 17.75 -10.06
CA ALA A 28 -19.85 18.56 -9.59
C ALA A 28 -19.43 19.81 -8.79
N VAL A 29 -18.19 19.84 -8.28
CA VAL A 29 -17.58 20.98 -7.59
C VAL A 29 -16.46 21.65 -8.39
N GLY A 30 -16.31 21.27 -9.68
CA GLY A 30 -15.34 21.85 -10.61
C GLY A 30 -13.93 21.26 -10.51
N ASP A 31 -13.74 20.16 -9.78
CA ASP A 31 -12.48 19.44 -9.73
C ASP A 31 -12.47 18.29 -10.74
N ASN A 32 -11.62 18.39 -11.78
CA ASN A 32 -11.50 17.39 -12.85
C ASN A 32 -10.37 16.38 -12.60
N THR A 33 -10.00 16.14 -11.34
CA THR A 33 -8.94 15.19 -10.98
C THR A 33 -9.29 13.79 -11.48
N LYS A 34 -8.38 13.19 -12.23
CA LYS A 34 -8.42 11.77 -12.60
C LYS A 34 -7.54 10.97 -11.66
N PHE A 35 -7.98 9.77 -11.25
CA PHE A 35 -7.24 8.88 -10.37
C PHE A 35 -6.55 7.75 -11.10
N ALA A 36 -7.05 7.36 -12.25
CA ALA A 36 -6.61 6.21 -13.02
C ALA A 36 -6.76 6.46 -14.52
N PRO A 37 -6.10 5.67 -15.38
CA PRO A 37 -6.40 5.61 -16.80
C PRO A 37 -7.88 5.30 -17.05
N LYS A 38 -8.44 5.89 -18.09
CA LYS A 38 -9.83 5.58 -18.47
C LYS A 38 -9.93 4.13 -18.93
N CYS A 39 -10.79 3.36 -18.26
CA CYS A 39 -11.14 2.03 -18.72
C CYS A 39 -12.07 2.14 -19.93
N LEU A 40 -11.61 1.65 -21.06
CA LEU A 40 -12.36 1.67 -22.34
C LEU A 40 -13.27 0.45 -22.48
N TYR A 41 -12.85 -0.67 -21.90
CA TYR A 41 -13.61 -1.92 -21.93
C TYR A 41 -13.22 -2.80 -20.74
N SER A 42 -14.21 -3.49 -20.19
CA SER A 42 -14.00 -4.52 -19.16
C SER A 42 -14.84 -5.76 -19.49
N ALA A 43 -14.32 -6.94 -19.18
CA ALA A 43 -15.02 -8.20 -19.32
C ALA A 43 -14.66 -9.19 -18.23
N HIS A 44 -15.65 -9.99 -17.82
CA HIS A 44 -15.48 -11.09 -16.85
C HIS A 44 -15.31 -12.45 -17.54
N LEU A 45 -15.92 -12.66 -18.70
CA LEU A 45 -15.93 -13.93 -19.44
C LEU A 45 -15.57 -13.70 -20.93
N PRO A 46 -14.90 -14.66 -21.59
CA PRO A 46 -14.37 -15.94 -21.08
C PRO A 46 -13.10 -15.80 -20.23
N LYS A 47 -12.46 -14.62 -20.25
CA LYS A 47 -11.33 -14.24 -19.41
C LYS A 47 -11.58 -12.83 -18.89
N MET A 48 -11.16 -12.58 -17.65
CA MET A 48 -11.18 -11.22 -17.10
C MET A 48 -10.19 -10.33 -17.85
N MET A 49 -10.65 -9.17 -18.31
CA MET A 49 -9.88 -8.21 -19.10
C MET A 49 -10.26 -6.79 -18.71
N LEU A 50 -9.26 -5.93 -18.74
CA LEU A 50 -9.37 -4.48 -18.65
C LEU A 50 -8.58 -3.86 -19.80
N TRP A 51 -9.19 -2.99 -20.58
CA TRP A 51 -8.54 -2.23 -21.63
C TRP A 51 -8.56 -0.76 -21.26
N PHE A 52 -7.40 -0.13 -21.29
CA PHE A 52 -7.23 1.26 -20.92
C PHE A 52 -6.84 2.12 -22.14
N GLU A 53 -7.00 3.44 -22.00
CA GLU A 53 -6.37 4.40 -22.89
C GLU A 53 -4.83 4.26 -22.83
N ASP A 54 -4.14 4.60 -23.94
CA ASP A 54 -2.67 4.54 -23.95
C ASP A 54 -2.07 5.74 -23.21
N MET A 55 -1.56 5.46 -22.02
CA MET A 55 -0.99 6.49 -21.15
C MET A 55 0.35 7.03 -21.65
N LYS A 56 1.07 6.30 -22.52
CA LYS A 56 2.32 6.78 -23.13
C LYS A 56 2.06 7.91 -24.10
N GLU A 57 0.99 7.81 -24.89
CA GLU A 57 0.55 8.88 -25.79
C GLU A 57 0.16 10.16 -25.04
N LEU A 58 -0.25 10.02 -23.78
CA LEU A 58 -0.58 11.14 -22.88
C LEU A 58 0.62 11.62 -22.05
N GLY A 59 1.82 11.08 -22.32
CA GLY A 59 3.07 11.47 -21.68
C GLY A 59 3.27 10.91 -20.26
N TYR A 60 2.52 9.87 -19.86
CA TYR A 60 2.75 9.18 -18.58
C TYR A 60 3.77 8.06 -18.73
N SER A 61 4.53 7.83 -17.68
CA SER A 61 5.50 6.75 -17.56
C SER A 61 5.61 6.24 -16.14
N VAL A 62 6.13 5.03 -15.99
CA VAL A 62 6.46 4.46 -14.67
C VAL A 62 7.88 4.87 -14.30
N ILE A 63 8.08 5.31 -13.06
CA ILE A 63 9.43 5.48 -12.51
C ILE A 63 10.00 4.08 -12.21
N PRO A 64 11.27 3.79 -12.56
CA PRO A 64 11.89 2.53 -12.20
C PRO A 64 11.78 2.27 -10.70
N LYS A 65 11.28 1.10 -10.31
CA LYS A 65 10.90 0.77 -8.93
C LYS A 65 12.04 0.95 -7.92
N GLU A 66 13.29 0.70 -8.35
CA GLU A 66 14.50 0.85 -7.54
C GLU A 66 14.84 2.29 -7.18
N ASN A 67 14.23 3.27 -7.86
CA ASN A 67 14.50 4.69 -7.61
C ASN A 67 13.80 5.22 -6.36
N GLN A 68 12.72 4.60 -5.93
CA GLN A 68 11.82 5.10 -4.88
C GLN A 68 11.36 6.56 -5.11
N LEU A 69 10.36 7.01 -4.38
CA LEU A 69 9.81 8.37 -4.50
C LEU A 69 10.72 9.39 -3.82
N ASP A 70 11.04 10.47 -4.51
CA ASP A 70 11.59 11.66 -3.85
C ASP A 70 10.46 12.52 -3.23
N VAL A 71 10.84 13.68 -2.69
CA VAL A 71 9.89 14.52 -1.97
C VAL A 71 8.86 15.15 -2.89
N ASP A 72 9.23 15.57 -4.10
CA ASP A 72 8.32 16.24 -5.04
C ASP A 72 7.30 15.24 -5.61
N ASP A 73 7.76 14.05 -5.99
CA ASP A 73 6.89 12.95 -6.41
C ASP A 73 5.92 12.55 -5.29
N ALA A 74 6.41 12.47 -4.05
CA ALA A 74 5.59 12.10 -2.90
C ALA A 74 4.49 13.14 -2.60
N PHE A 75 4.74 14.44 -2.79
CA PHE A 75 3.70 15.46 -2.69
C PHE A 75 2.59 15.22 -3.71
N LEU A 76 2.92 14.98 -4.98
CA LEU A 76 1.92 14.69 -6.03
C LEU A 76 1.07 13.46 -5.70
N VAL A 77 1.72 12.38 -5.25
CA VAL A 77 1.03 11.14 -4.87
C VAL A 77 0.08 11.39 -3.70
N LEU A 78 0.54 12.06 -2.64
CA LEU A 78 -0.26 12.31 -1.45
C LEU A 78 -1.42 13.28 -1.69
N GLU A 79 -1.24 14.31 -2.50
CA GLU A 79 -2.34 15.21 -2.89
C GLU A 79 -3.43 14.45 -3.65
N LYS A 80 -3.05 13.60 -4.59
CA LYS A 80 -3.99 12.76 -5.34
C LYS A 80 -4.70 11.78 -4.41
N LEU A 81 -3.97 11.11 -3.53
CA LEU A 81 -4.49 10.17 -2.56
C LEU A 81 -5.46 10.83 -1.57
N ALA A 82 -5.14 12.04 -1.07
CA ALA A 82 -6.02 12.80 -0.20
C ALA A 82 -7.38 13.10 -0.85
N LYS A 83 -7.39 13.44 -2.14
CA LYS A 83 -8.63 13.65 -2.90
C LYS A 83 -9.44 12.35 -3.06
N LEU A 84 -8.77 11.24 -3.37
CA LEU A 84 -9.42 9.92 -3.47
C LEU A 84 -10.07 9.54 -2.14
N HIS A 85 -9.33 9.67 -1.04
CA HIS A 85 -9.80 9.37 0.30
C HIS A 85 -10.99 10.26 0.70
N ALA A 86 -10.90 11.56 0.49
CA ALA A 86 -12.00 12.50 0.81
C ALA A 86 -13.26 12.19 0.01
N ALA A 87 -13.12 12.01 -1.31
CA ALA A 87 -14.26 11.74 -2.17
C ALA A 87 -14.91 10.38 -1.88
N SER A 88 -14.10 9.36 -1.52
CA SER A 88 -14.61 8.06 -1.11
C SER A 88 -15.41 8.10 0.18
N ALA A 89 -14.97 8.91 1.16
CA ALA A 89 -15.70 9.13 2.42
C ALA A 89 -17.07 9.80 2.16
N VAL A 90 -17.09 10.83 1.31
CA VAL A 90 -18.34 11.50 0.92
C VAL A 90 -19.26 10.56 0.15
N LEU A 91 -18.72 9.77 -0.78
CA LEU A 91 -19.51 8.80 -1.53
C LEU A 91 -20.16 7.77 -0.61
N LYS A 92 -19.44 7.26 0.39
CA LYS A 92 -19.98 6.33 1.40
C LYS A 92 -21.10 6.93 2.23
N GLU A 93 -21.10 8.25 2.49
CA GLU A 93 -22.25 8.90 3.15
C GLU A 93 -23.48 8.94 2.26
N LYS A 94 -23.30 9.20 0.97
CA LYS A 94 -24.40 9.28 0.00
C LYS A 94 -24.96 7.91 -0.35
N ASP A 95 -24.10 6.91 -0.49
CA ASP A 95 -24.47 5.51 -0.70
C ASP A 95 -23.75 4.60 0.28
N PRO A 96 -24.39 4.24 1.40
CA PRO A 96 -23.79 3.36 2.41
C PRO A 96 -23.42 1.96 1.89
N SER A 97 -23.91 1.53 0.74
CA SER A 97 -23.63 0.20 0.18
C SER A 97 -22.40 0.13 -0.72
N VAL A 98 -21.95 1.28 -1.25
CA VAL A 98 -20.90 1.34 -2.28
C VAL A 98 -19.56 0.71 -1.87
N MET A 99 -19.24 0.72 -0.57
CA MET A 99 -17.98 0.18 -0.05
C MET A 99 -18.07 -1.29 0.40
N ASN A 100 -19.26 -1.93 0.34
CA ASN A 100 -19.46 -3.26 0.92
C ASN A 100 -18.57 -4.36 0.34
N GLN A 101 -18.11 -4.22 -0.88
CA GLN A 101 -17.23 -5.19 -1.55
C GLN A 101 -15.72 -4.96 -1.26
N TYR A 102 -15.37 -3.85 -0.59
CA TYR A 102 -13.99 -3.48 -0.25
C TYR A 102 -13.69 -3.61 1.24
N ILE A 103 -14.56 -4.26 2.02
CA ILE A 103 -14.44 -4.37 3.48
C ILE A 103 -13.55 -5.52 3.95
N GLU A 104 -13.13 -6.39 3.05
CA GLU A 104 -12.24 -7.51 3.36
C GLU A 104 -10.86 -7.24 2.75
N GLY A 105 -9.87 -7.02 3.60
CA GLY A 105 -8.48 -6.75 3.19
C GLY A 105 -7.77 -8.00 2.66
N PRO A 106 -6.57 -7.82 2.07
CA PRO A 106 -5.75 -8.94 1.58
C PRO A 106 -5.30 -9.86 2.71
N ILE A 107 -5.08 -9.33 3.91
CA ILE A 107 -4.79 -10.11 5.12
C ILE A 107 -6.08 -10.24 5.94
N SER A 108 -6.64 -11.43 5.97
CA SER A 108 -7.87 -11.70 6.71
C SER A 108 -7.83 -13.06 7.39
N LYS A 109 -8.75 -13.28 8.33
CA LYS A 109 -8.93 -14.61 8.97
C LYS A 109 -9.66 -15.60 8.08
N ASN A 110 -10.03 -15.20 6.87
CA ASN A 110 -10.71 -16.07 5.91
C ASN A 110 -9.78 -17.22 5.50
N PRO A 111 -10.15 -18.49 5.72
CA PRO A 111 -9.29 -19.63 5.39
C PRO A 111 -8.97 -19.77 3.90
N ASN A 112 -9.73 -19.12 3.02
CA ASN A 112 -9.49 -19.10 1.59
C ASN A 112 -8.47 -18.02 1.15
N ARG A 113 -7.96 -17.21 2.08
CA ARG A 113 -7.03 -16.11 1.82
C ARG A 113 -5.73 -16.26 2.61
N GLN A 114 -5.13 -17.45 2.56
CA GLN A 114 -3.92 -17.77 3.33
C GLN A 114 -2.61 -17.42 2.61
N ASP A 115 -2.65 -17.17 1.30
CA ASP A 115 -1.44 -16.96 0.50
C ASP A 115 -0.60 -15.78 1.00
N PHE A 116 -1.22 -14.64 1.31
CA PHE A 116 -0.53 -13.48 1.86
C PHE A 116 0.06 -13.76 3.25
N LEU A 117 -0.65 -14.53 4.07
CA LEU A 117 -0.17 -14.92 5.41
C LEU A 117 1.05 -15.82 5.34
N ILE A 118 1.05 -16.78 4.39
CA ILE A 118 2.19 -17.64 4.12
C ILE A 118 3.37 -16.79 3.64
N PHE A 119 3.15 -15.92 2.68
CA PHE A 119 4.17 -15.01 2.14
C PHE A 119 4.85 -14.18 3.24
N TYR A 120 4.07 -13.46 4.05
CA TYR A 120 4.60 -12.63 5.12
C TYR A 120 5.40 -13.43 6.16
N ARG A 121 4.91 -14.61 6.53
CA ARG A 121 5.60 -15.50 7.45
C ARG A 121 6.94 -15.98 6.91
N LEU A 122 6.98 -16.46 5.66
CA LEU A 122 8.19 -16.98 5.04
C LEU A 122 9.26 -15.91 4.85
N ILE A 123 8.88 -14.72 4.39
CA ILE A 123 9.78 -13.57 4.25
C ILE A 123 10.36 -13.16 5.61
N THR A 124 9.50 -13.03 6.64
CA THR A 124 9.95 -12.65 7.99
C THR A 124 10.91 -13.68 8.57
N ARG A 125 10.63 -14.99 8.41
CA ARG A 125 11.51 -16.08 8.81
C ARG A 125 12.88 -15.98 8.14
N THR A 126 12.89 -15.75 6.83
CA THR A 126 14.16 -15.64 6.07
C THR A 126 14.99 -14.46 6.57
N LEU A 127 14.39 -13.28 6.78
CA LEU A 127 15.10 -12.12 7.31
C LEU A 127 15.62 -12.36 8.73
N ALA A 128 14.83 -13.02 9.58
CA ALA A 128 15.26 -13.37 10.94
C ALA A 128 16.50 -14.28 10.94
N LEU A 129 16.55 -15.26 10.05
CA LEU A 129 17.70 -16.16 9.86
C LEU A 129 18.94 -15.42 9.36
N ILE A 130 18.79 -14.53 8.39
CA ILE A 130 19.89 -13.68 7.90
C ILE A 130 20.42 -12.78 9.03
N ALA A 131 19.53 -12.13 9.76
CA ALA A 131 19.89 -11.25 10.86
C ALA A 131 20.63 -11.98 12.00
N GLU A 132 20.24 -13.22 12.27
CA GLU A 132 20.87 -14.04 13.32
C GLU A 132 22.24 -14.56 12.93
N ASN A 133 22.39 -15.03 11.67
CA ASN A 133 23.56 -15.80 11.26
C ASN A 133 24.65 -14.94 10.60
N GLU A 134 24.27 -13.80 9.98
CA GLU A 134 25.17 -13.04 9.13
C GLU A 134 25.40 -11.60 9.57
N TRP A 135 24.46 -11.03 10.35
CA TRP A 135 24.68 -9.70 10.91
C TRP A 135 25.48 -9.81 12.22
N GLY A 136 26.15 -8.75 12.60
CA GLY A 136 26.97 -8.75 13.81
C GLY A 136 26.20 -8.95 15.12
N PRO A 137 26.90 -9.14 16.24
CA PRO A 137 26.27 -9.40 17.54
C PRO A 137 25.33 -8.29 18.02
N GLU A 138 25.49 -7.07 17.51
CA GLU A 138 24.60 -5.93 17.78
C GLU A 138 23.19 -6.12 17.23
N TRP A 139 22.98 -7.03 16.27
CA TRP A 139 21.67 -7.34 15.66
C TRP A 139 20.93 -8.47 16.34
N LYS A 140 21.52 -9.15 17.33
CA LYS A 140 20.89 -10.31 18.01
C LYS A 140 19.52 -9.99 18.61
N SER A 141 19.36 -8.79 19.17
CA SER A 141 18.06 -8.37 19.74
C SER A 141 16.99 -8.25 18.65
N ILE A 142 17.34 -7.63 17.53
CA ILE A 142 16.43 -7.48 16.38
C ILE A 142 16.13 -8.84 15.74
N ALA A 143 17.12 -9.71 15.59
CA ALA A 143 16.92 -11.05 15.08
C ALA A 143 15.94 -11.86 15.96
N ALA A 144 16.04 -11.73 17.28
CA ALA A 144 15.09 -12.36 18.22
C ALA A 144 13.67 -11.79 18.06
N LYS A 145 13.52 -10.47 17.88
CA LYS A 145 12.22 -9.84 17.64
C LYS A 145 11.61 -10.28 16.28
N LEU A 146 12.40 -10.37 15.22
CA LEU A 146 11.95 -10.90 13.94
C LEU A 146 11.50 -12.36 14.04
N LYS A 147 12.20 -13.21 14.80
CA LYS A 147 11.76 -14.60 15.08
C LYS A 147 10.43 -14.65 15.84
N ALA A 148 10.25 -13.79 16.82
CA ALA A 148 8.98 -13.68 17.53
C ALA A 148 7.88 -13.18 16.60
N LEU A 149 8.20 -12.20 15.72
CA LEU A 149 7.28 -11.64 14.76
C LEU A 149 6.80 -12.69 13.75
N GLU A 150 7.62 -13.63 13.30
CA GLU A 150 7.20 -14.74 12.41
C GLU A 150 5.94 -15.44 12.91
N HIS A 151 5.81 -15.60 14.22
CA HIS A 151 4.67 -16.29 14.85
C HIS A 151 3.44 -15.40 15.05
N THR A 152 3.60 -14.09 15.10
CA THR A 152 2.53 -13.13 15.37
C THR A 152 2.16 -12.27 14.17
N ILE A 153 2.91 -12.35 13.06
CA ILE A 153 2.74 -11.49 11.89
C ILE A 153 1.32 -11.57 11.30
N ASN A 154 0.74 -12.76 11.30
CA ASN A 154 -0.61 -12.97 10.79
C ASN A 154 -1.67 -12.27 11.65
N GLU A 155 -1.53 -12.34 12.98
CA GLU A 155 -2.43 -11.66 13.91
C GLU A 155 -2.30 -10.13 13.78
N LYS A 156 -1.05 -9.64 13.76
CA LYS A 156 -0.77 -8.21 13.59
C LYS A 156 -1.27 -7.70 12.23
N GLY A 157 -1.04 -8.45 11.15
CA GLY A 157 -1.56 -8.12 9.84
C GLY A 157 -3.09 -8.05 9.81
N CYS A 158 -3.78 -9.02 10.40
CA CYS A 158 -5.25 -8.98 10.50
C CYS A 158 -5.75 -7.78 11.32
N LYS A 159 -5.01 -7.31 12.32
CA LYS A 159 -5.38 -6.12 13.10
C LYS A 159 -5.36 -4.84 12.26
N VAL A 160 -4.45 -4.71 11.30
CA VAL A 160 -4.41 -3.56 10.38
C VAL A 160 -5.74 -3.40 9.65
N TYR A 161 -6.34 -4.52 9.23
CA TYR A 161 -7.61 -4.56 8.49
C TYR A 161 -8.84 -4.68 9.40
N THR A 162 -8.69 -4.37 10.69
CA THR A 162 -9.82 -4.27 11.62
C THR A 162 -10.41 -2.87 11.55
N ARG A 163 -11.58 -2.76 10.89
CA ARG A 163 -12.26 -1.47 10.71
C ARG A 163 -13.15 -1.14 11.89
N ASP A 164 -13.09 0.10 12.37
CA ASP A 164 -14.10 0.71 13.24
C ASP A 164 -15.07 1.52 12.39
N GLU A 165 -16.33 1.10 12.33
CA GLU A 165 -17.39 1.77 11.54
C GLU A 165 -17.70 3.19 12.02
N LYS A 166 -17.30 3.55 13.25
CA LYS A 166 -17.51 4.88 13.83
C LYS A 166 -16.39 5.86 13.48
N CYS A 167 -15.25 5.34 13.01
CA CYS A 167 -14.12 6.16 12.61
C CYS A 167 -14.25 6.67 11.18
N PHE A 168 -13.45 7.69 10.85
CA PHE A 168 -13.31 8.16 9.49
C PHE A 168 -12.56 7.11 8.66
N ASN A 169 -13.31 6.39 7.82
CA ASN A 169 -12.77 5.37 6.91
C ASN A 169 -12.80 5.87 5.47
N VAL A 170 -11.85 5.40 4.68
CA VAL A 170 -11.66 5.79 3.27
C VAL A 170 -11.43 4.56 2.39
N PHE A 171 -11.57 4.72 1.09
CA PHE A 171 -11.15 3.72 0.12
C PHE A 171 -9.64 3.85 -0.09
N ASN A 172 -8.88 2.86 0.38
CA ASN A 172 -7.44 2.74 0.19
C ASN A 172 -7.13 1.98 -1.10
N HIS A 173 -6.06 2.35 -1.75
CA HIS A 173 -5.45 1.58 -2.84
C HIS A 173 -4.82 0.28 -2.31
N ASP A 174 -4.15 0.37 -1.16
CA ASP A 174 -3.49 -0.71 -0.42
C ASP A 174 -2.30 -1.38 -1.13
N ASP A 175 -1.82 -0.78 -2.24
CA ASP A 175 -0.62 -1.23 -2.97
C ASP A 175 0.06 -0.05 -3.68
N ILE A 176 0.31 1.05 -2.95
CA ILE A 176 0.90 2.30 -3.47
C ILE A 176 2.43 2.19 -3.52
N TRP A 177 2.95 1.52 -4.55
CA TRP A 177 4.38 1.49 -4.88
C TRP A 177 4.63 1.92 -6.32
N LEU A 178 5.90 2.20 -6.69
CA LEU A 178 6.22 2.85 -7.96
C LEU A 178 5.64 2.18 -9.20
N PRO A 179 5.65 0.84 -9.34
CA PRO A 179 5.04 0.18 -10.50
C PRO A 179 3.56 0.47 -10.69
N ASN A 180 2.84 0.78 -9.61
CA ASN A 180 1.41 1.08 -9.62
C ASN A 180 1.10 2.58 -9.74
N ILE A 181 2.11 3.42 -10.01
CA ILE A 181 1.96 4.86 -10.17
C ILE A 181 2.50 5.29 -11.52
N LEU A 182 1.67 5.91 -12.32
CA LEU A 182 2.04 6.52 -13.59
C LEU A 182 2.29 8.01 -13.38
N PHE A 183 3.42 8.52 -13.84
CA PHE A 183 3.86 9.91 -13.66
C PHE A 183 3.86 10.67 -14.97
N ASN A 184 3.35 11.90 -14.93
CA ASN A 184 3.48 12.89 -15.97
C ASN A 184 3.82 14.22 -15.30
N ASN A 185 5.10 14.65 -15.32
CA ASN A 185 5.69 15.91 -14.79
C ASN A 185 4.93 16.68 -13.68
N LYS A 186 3.61 16.73 -13.72
CA LYS A 186 2.73 17.51 -12.82
C LYS A 186 1.53 16.71 -12.30
N ASP A 187 1.41 15.46 -12.68
CA ASP A 187 0.25 14.63 -12.33
C ASP A 187 0.66 13.18 -12.15
N VAL A 188 -0.11 12.46 -11.36
CA VAL A 188 0.05 11.02 -11.14
C VAL A 188 -1.29 10.32 -11.33
N LEU A 189 -1.25 9.07 -11.80
CA LEU A 189 -2.40 8.19 -11.85
C LEU A 189 -2.06 6.86 -11.19
N PHE A 190 -3.04 6.24 -10.58
CA PHE A 190 -2.91 4.94 -9.94
C PHE A 190 -3.42 3.82 -10.85
N ILE A 191 -2.76 2.68 -10.79
CA ILE A 191 -3.17 1.45 -11.48
C ILE A 191 -3.08 0.27 -10.51
N ASP A 192 -3.71 -0.86 -10.85
CA ASP A 192 -3.69 -2.09 -10.05
C ASP A 192 -4.41 -1.94 -8.70
N PHE A 193 -5.74 -1.69 -8.75
CA PHE A 193 -6.59 -1.55 -7.57
C PHE A 193 -7.05 -2.90 -6.96
N GLN A 194 -6.41 -4.00 -7.31
CA GLN A 194 -6.81 -5.35 -6.91
C GLN A 194 -6.81 -5.58 -5.38
N LEU A 195 -5.93 -4.88 -4.63
CA LEU A 195 -5.83 -5.01 -3.17
C LEU A 195 -6.68 -4.00 -2.39
N SER A 196 -7.39 -3.11 -3.08
CA SER A 196 -8.13 -2.01 -2.48
C SER A 196 -8.99 -2.42 -1.29
N TYR A 197 -8.98 -1.59 -0.26
CA TYR A 197 -9.66 -1.85 1.01
C TYR A 197 -10.33 -0.59 1.56
N TYR A 198 -11.54 -0.73 2.09
CA TYR A 198 -12.23 0.37 2.78
C TYR A 198 -11.98 0.31 4.28
N GLY A 199 -11.22 1.26 4.81
CA GLY A 199 -10.82 1.30 6.21
C GLY A 199 -9.97 2.53 6.56
N SER A 200 -9.07 2.38 7.54
CA SER A 200 -8.18 3.45 8.00
C SER A 200 -7.33 4.02 6.87
N LEU A 201 -7.29 5.35 6.76
CA LEU A 201 -6.40 6.06 5.84
C LEU A 201 -4.90 5.83 6.12
N GLY A 202 -4.58 5.40 7.33
CA GLY A 202 -3.20 5.08 7.72
C GLY A 202 -2.62 3.88 6.96
N ILE A 203 -3.44 3.07 6.29
CA ILE A 203 -2.99 1.93 5.46
C ILE A 203 -2.14 2.46 4.31
N ASP A 204 -2.70 3.29 3.42
CA ASP A 204 -1.97 3.84 2.28
C ASP A 204 -0.82 4.75 2.72
N LEU A 205 -1.00 5.54 3.79
CA LEU A 205 0.05 6.42 4.29
C LEU A 205 1.26 5.61 4.80
N ASN A 206 1.06 4.55 5.56
CA ASN A 206 2.15 3.70 6.02
C ASN A 206 2.82 2.94 4.87
N TYR A 207 2.03 2.44 3.92
CA TYR A 207 2.58 1.76 2.76
C TYR A 207 3.51 2.68 1.98
N MET A 208 3.08 3.91 1.68
CA MET A 208 3.88 4.88 0.96
C MET A 208 5.14 5.30 1.74
N ILE A 209 4.99 5.64 3.03
CA ILE A 209 6.09 6.14 3.88
C ILE A 209 7.21 5.10 4.01
N TYR A 210 6.87 3.83 4.19
CA TYR A 210 7.85 2.77 4.49
C TYR A 210 8.15 1.83 3.32
N GLY A 211 7.31 1.82 2.28
CA GLY A 211 7.47 0.97 1.10
C GLY A 211 8.00 1.70 -0.14
N ALA A 212 7.59 2.95 -0.35
CA ALA A 212 7.86 3.65 -1.60
C ALA A 212 8.80 4.86 -1.48
N LEU A 213 8.85 5.54 -0.32
CA LEU A 213 9.56 6.80 -0.14
C LEU A 213 11.06 6.61 0.06
N LYS A 214 11.89 7.42 -0.61
CA LYS A 214 13.33 7.50 -0.34
C LYS A 214 13.60 7.83 1.13
N GLU A 215 14.63 7.21 1.69
CA GLU A 215 15.01 7.41 3.09
C GLU A 215 15.22 8.90 3.43
N ALA A 216 15.95 9.66 2.59
CA ALA A 216 16.21 11.08 2.82
C ALA A 216 14.90 11.90 2.87
N ALA A 217 13.95 11.61 1.97
CA ALA A 217 12.63 12.24 1.96
C ALA A 217 11.83 11.86 3.22
N ARG A 218 11.84 10.57 3.61
CA ARG A 218 11.16 10.08 4.81
C ARG A 218 11.68 10.74 6.09
N ILE A 219 13.00 10.82 6.26
CA ILE A 219 13.60 11.40 7.47
C ILE A 219 13.35 12.91 7.57
N SER A 220 13.47 13.63 6.45
CA SER A 220 13.49 15.10 6.46
C SER A 220 12.12 15.73 6.22
N PHE A 221 11.20 15.06 5.54
CA PHE A 221 9.94 15.64 5.03
C PHE A 221 8.68 14.91 5.43
N LYS A 222 8.76 13.79 6.19
CA LYS A 222 7.57 12.99 6.55
C LYS A 222 6.44 13.84 7.14
N ASP A 223 6.75 14.70 8.09
CA ASP A 223 5.72 15.52 8.75
C ASP A 223 5.12 16.56 7.80
N GLN A 224 5.92 17.17 6.92
CA GLN A 224 5.43 18.07 5.88
C GLN A 224 4.52 17.34 4.87
N LEU A 225 4.88 16.14 4.48
CA LEU A 225 4.09 15.30 3.58
C LEU A 225 2.74 14.94 4.20
N ILE A 226 2.73 14.55 5.48
CA ILE A 226 1.49 14.23 6.21
C ILE A 226 0.63 15.49 6.41
N GLN A 227 1.24 16.63 6.71
CA GLN A 227 0.52 17.90 6.84
C GLN A 227 -0.11 18.31 5.50
N ASN A 228 0.62 18.25 4.40
CA ASN A 228 0.09 18.54 3.06
C ASN A 228 -1.08 17.61 2.68
N TYR A 229 -0.92 16.31 2.94
CA TYR A 229 -2.01 15.33 2.76
C TYR A 229 -3.26 15.75 3.55
N HIS A 230 -3.10 16.11 4.83
CA HIS A 230 -4.21 16.55 5.68
C HIS A 230 -4.87 17.82 5.15
N GLU A 231 -4.09 18.83 4.77
CA GLU A 231 -4.61 20.08 4.20
C GLU A 231 -5.44 19.85 2.94
N GLN A 232 -4.95 19.00 2.04
CA GLN A 232 -5.66 18.61 0.82
C GLN A 232 -6.93 17.78 1.13
N LEU A 233 -6.86 16.85 2.08
CA LEU A 233 -8.01 16.05 2.54
C LEU A 233 -9.12 16.97 3.06
N VAL A 234 -8.78 17.89 3.99
CA VAL A 234 -9.70 18.85 4.58
C VAL A 234 -10.32 19.77 3.52
N LYS A 235 -9.49 20.27 2.59
CA LYS A 235 -9.97 21.10 1.48
C LYS A 235 -11.02 20.36 0.67
N THR A 236 -10.71 19.14 0.23
CA THR A 236 -11.59 18.34 -0.63
C THR A 236 -12.88 17.96 0.10
N LEU A 237 -12.83 17.60 1.39
CA LEU A 237 -14.03 17.33 2.20
C LEU A 237 -14.95 18.56 2.29
N LYS A 238 -14.37 19.75 2.47
CA LYS A 238 -15.14 21.02 2.50
C LYS A 238 -15.77 21.34 1.16
N ASP A 239 -15.00 21.21 0.06
CA ASP A 239 -15.48 21.45 -1.30
C ASP A 239 -16.66 20.52 -1.64
N LEU A 240 -16.59 19.27 -1.20
CA LEU A 240 -17.64 18.25 -1.38
C LEU A 240 -18.77 18.34 -0.35
N LYS A 241 -18.73 19.30 0.58
CA LYS A 241 -19.73 19.52 1.65
C LYS A 241 -19.95 18.30 2.54
N TYR A 242 -18.85 17.70 3.00
CA TYR A 242 -18.90 16.59 3.96
C TYR A 242 -19.60 17.04 5.26
N GLU A 243 -20.61 16.29 5.70
CA GLU A 243 -21.50 16.72 6.80
C GLU A 243 -21.04 16.26 8.19
N LYS A 244 -20.14 15.27 8.25
CA LYS A 244 -19.62 14.79 9.54
C LYS A 244 -18.38 15.55 9.97
N GLU A 245 -17.83 15.17 11.11
CA GLU A 245 -16.59 15.73 11.64
C GLU A 245 -15.43 15.47 10.70
N ILE A 246 -14.75 16.55 10.31
CA ILE A 246 -13.54 16.47 9.47
C ILE A 246 -12.37 16.04 10.36
N PRO A 247 -11.59 15.01 9.96
CA PRO A 247 -10.48 14.51 10.77
C PRO A 247 -9.41 15.58 11.00
N SER A 248 -8.93 15.68 12.24
CA SER A 248 -7.82 16.54 12.61
C SER A 248 -6.47 15.94 12.17
N LEU A 249 -5.42 16.77 12.16
CA LEU A 249 -4.07 16.28 11.90
C LEU A 249 -3.62 15.24 12.96
N ASP A 250 -4.00 15.43 14.22
CA ASP A 250 -3.72 14.47 15.29
C ASP A 250 -4.39 13.11 15.03
N PHE A 251 -5.62 13.12 14.53
CA PHE A 251 -6.31 11.90 14.11
C PHE A 251 -5.53 11.18 13.00
N ILE A 252 -4.98 11.90 12.00
CA ILE A 252 -4.16 11.30 10.95
C ILE A 252 -2.94 10.59 11.55
N TYR A 253 -2.23 11.25 12.48
CA TYR A 253 -1.09 10.64 13.16
C TYR A 253 -1.48 9.43 14.02
N GLU A 254 -2.66 9.45 14.65
CA GLU A 254 -3.19 8.30 15.39
C GLU A 254 -3.47 7.11 14.47
N GLU A 255 -4.09 7.33 13.32
CA GLU A 255 -4.37 6.27 12.35
C GLU A 255 -3.07 5.71 11.74
N ILE A 256 -2.06 6.56 11.47
CA ILE A 256 -0.72 6.10 11.07
C ILE A 256 -0.12 5.20 12.15
N ARG A 257 -0.17 5.58 13.44
CA ARG A 257 0.36 4.74 14.53
C ARG A 257 -0.43 3.43 14.69
N LYS A 258 -1.75 3.49 14.60
CA LYS A 258 -2.64 2.33 14.75
C LYS A 258 -2.41 1.28 13.65
N THR A 259 -2.12 1.72 12.43
CA THR A 259 -1.86 0.86 11.28
C THR A 259 -0.37 0.73 10.93
N ALA A 260 0.54 1.16 11.81
CA ALA A 260 1.99 1.19 11.56
C ALA A 260 2.57 -0.17 11.15
N PHE A 261 1.95 -1.27 11.59
CA PHE A 261 2.37 -2.61 11.20
C PHE A 261 2.23 -2.85 9.68
N HIS A 262 1.37 -2.12 9.00
CA HIS A 262 1.30 -2.17 7.53
C HIS A 262 2.58 -1.62 6.87
N GLY A 263 3.17 -0.57 7.44
CA GLY A 263 4.49 -0.07 7.01
C GLY A 263 5.62 -1.09 7.26
N VAL A 264 5.57 -1.83 8.38
CA VAL A 264 6.49 -2.95 8.63
C VAL A 264 6.33 -4.02 7.53
N ASN A 265 5.10 -4.41 7.20
CA ASN A 265 4.83 -5.36 6.12
C ASN A 265 5.36 -4.86 4.77
N ALA A 266 5.13 -3.59 4.41
CA ALA A 266 5.65 -3.01 3.18
C ALA A 266 7.19 -3.07 3.12
N ALA A 267 7.87 -2.71 4.21
CA ALA A 267 9.32 -2.75 4.29
C ALA A 267 9.91 -4.18 4.25
N LEU A 268 9.24 -5.15 4.88
CA LEU A 268 9.70 -6.55 4.92
C LEU A 268 9.39 -7.30 3.63
N CYS A 269 8.23 -7.09 3.05
CA CYS A 269 7.68 -7.97 2.00
C CYS A 269 7.71 -7.35 0.60
N VAL A 270 7.48 -6.05 0.48
CA VAL A 270 7.43 -5.36 -0.82
C VAL A 270 8.79 -4.77 -1.20
N ALA A 271 9.48 -4.14 -0.27
CA ALA A 271 10.76 -3.50 -0.54
C ALA A 271 11.84 -4.45 -1.09
N PRO A 272 11.99 -5.71 -0.65
CA PRO A 272 12.97 -6.61 -1.26
C PRO A 272 12.69 -6.85 -2.75
N ILE A 273 11.41 -6.95 -3.15
CA ILE A 273 11.00 -7.12 -4.56
C ILE A 273 11.26 -5.82 -5.34
N SER A 274 10.97 -4.65 -4.74
CA SER A 274 11.22 -3.34 -5.35
C SER A 274 12.71 -3.08 -5.60
N LEU A 275 13.56 -3.46 -4.66
CA LEU A 275 15.00 -3.20 -4.69
C LEU A 275 15.82 -4.29 -5.40
N MET A 276 15.15 -5.31 -5.97
CA MET A 276 15.80 -6.40 -6.71
C MET A 276 16.36 -5.91 -8.05
N ASP A 277 17.61 -6.26 -8.36
CA ASP A 277 18.29 -5.84 -9.59
C ASP A 277 17.71 -6.46 -10.88
N HIS A 278 17.00 -7.59 -10.79
CA HIS A 278 16.42 -8.33 -11.93
C HIS A 278 15.00 -8.78 -11.60
N SER A 279 14.04 -7.85 -11.72
CA SER A 279 12.64 -8.07 -11.35
C SER A 279 11.86 -9.08 -12.18
N ASP A 280 12.32 -9.36 -13.38
CA ASP A 280 11.73 -10.35 -14.31
C ASP A 280 11.82 -11.79 -13.76
N LYS A 281 12.54 -11.97 -12.64
CA LYS A 281 12.73 -13.26 -11.97
C LYS A 281 11.96 -13.41 -10.66
N ALA A 282 11.13 -12.43 -10.28
CA ALA A 282 10.29 -12.58 -9.09
C ALA A 282 9.16 -13.57 -9.37
N GLU A 283 9.44 -14.85 -9.19
CA GLU A 283 8.45 -15.91 -9.31
C GLU A 283 7.63 -15.98 -8.03
N MET A 284 6.38 -15.53 -8.11
CA MET A 284 5.45 -15.53 -6.97
C MET A 284 5.31 -16.92 -6.35
N GLU A 285 5.43 -17.98 -7.15
CA GLU A 285 5.40 -19.36 -6.69
C GLU A 285 6.56 -19.67 -5.72
N LEU A 286 7.77 -19.18 -6.00
CA LEU A 286 8.92 -19.34 -5.11
C LEU A 286 8.78 -18.53 -3.81
N LEU A 287 8.10 -17.40 -3.85
CA LEU A 287 7.82 -16.61 -2.63
C LEU A 287 6.86 -17.33 -1.67
N LEU A 288 5.99 -18.18 -2.18
CA LEU A 288 4.94 -18.89 -1.44
C LEU A 288 5.28 -20.34 -1.08
N SER A 289 6.30 -20.92 -1.71
CA SER A 289 6.66 -22.32 -1.53
C SER A 289 7.62 -22.54 -0.34
N GLU A 290 7.55 -23.70 0.28
CA GLU A 290 8.47 -24.16 1.33
C GLU A 290 9.50 -25.20 0.80
N SER A 291 9.94 -25.06 -0.45
CA SER A 291 11.02 -25.88 -1.03
C SER A 291 12.40 -25.28 -0.77
N ALA A 292 13.44 -26.10 -0.86
CA ALA A 292 14.84 -25.63 -0.73
C ALA A 292 15.21 -24.58 -1.80
N GLU A 293 14.66 -24.70 -3.01
CA GLU A 293 14.84 -23.71 -4.08
C GLU A 293 14.17 -22.37 -3.72
N ALA A 294 12.98 -22.43 -3.17
CA ALA A 294 12.25 -21.25 -2.71
C ALA A 294 12.95 -20.57 -1.51
N ASP A 295 13.50 -21.35 -0.58
CA ASP A 295 14.29 -20.80 0.53
C ASP A 295 15.56 -20.10 0.02
N ALA A 296 16.27 -20.69 -0.96
CA ALA A 296 17.42 -20.07 -1.59
C ALA A 296 17.04 -18.77 -2.32
N PHE A 297 15.95 -18.78 -3.07
CA PHE A 297 15.44 -17.58 -3.75
C PHE A 297 15.12 -16.45 -2.77
N ARG A 298 14.36 -16.70 -1.69
CA ARG A 298 14.06 -15.70 -0.67
C ARG A 298 15.32 -15.19 0.03
N TYR A 299 16.28 -16.08 0.29
CA TYR A 299 17.56 -15.71 0.87
C TYR A 299 18.31 -14.73 -0.05
N ASP A 300 18.48 -15.03 -1.33
CA ASP A 300 19.17 -14.19 -2.30
C ASP A 300 18.47 -12.83 -2.44
N LEU A 301 17.13 -12.83 -2.50
CA LEU A 301 16.30 -11.63 -2.56
C LEU A 301 16.56 -10.70 -1.36
N MET A 302 16.56 -11.25 -0.15
CA MET A 302 16.69 -10.47 1.10
C MET A 302 18.15 -10.19 1.49
N ASN A 303 19.10 -10.89 0.92
CA ASN A 303 20.54 -10.67 1.16
C ASN A 303 21.18 -9.71 0.15
N SER A 304 20.41 -9.10 -0.75
CA SER A 304 20.92 -8.09 -1.67
C SER A 304 21.44 -6.86 -0.92
N LYS A 305 22.57 -6.29 -1.37
CA LYS A 305 23.20 -5.12 -0.70
C LYS A 305 22.28 -3.93 -0.58
N LYS A 306 21.46 -3.66 -1.60
CA LYS A 306 20.48 -2.56 -1.62
C LYS A 306 19.44 -2.74 -0.52
N TYR A 307 18.81 -3.92 -0.47
CA TYR A 307 17.79 -4.22 0.54
C TYR A 307 18.38 -4.25 1.95
N GLN A 308 19.55 -4.85 2.14
CA GLN A 308 20.25 -4.87 3.43
C GLN A 308 20.51 -3.46 3.98
N SER A 309 21.00 -2.55 3.13
CA SER A 309 21.23 -1.16 3.51
C SER A 309 19.94 -0.43 3.90
N PHE A 310 18.86 -0.69 3.18
CA PHE A 310 17.54 -0.13 3.42
C PHE A 310 16.91 -0.68 4.72
N ILE A 311 16.82 -2.00 4.83
CA ILE A 311 16.04 -2.62 5.91
C ILE A 311 16.70 -2.47 7.29
N LYS A 312 18.04 -2.50 7.38
CA LYS A 312 18.73 -2.32 8.65
C LYS A 312 18.38 -1.01 9.33
N LYS A 313 18.30 0.09 8.57
CA LYS A 313 17.93 1.40 9.10
C LYS A 313 16.48 1.43 9.57
N LEU A 314 15.57 0.85 8.78
CA LEU A 314 14.15 0.77 9.16
C LEU A 314 13.92 -0.11 10.38
N LEU A 315 14.64 -1.23 10.52
CA LEU A 315 14.51 -2.10 11.69
C LEU A 315 14.91 -1.39 12.98
N LEU A 316 15.94 -0.53 12.96
CA LEU A 316 16.31 0.30 14.12
C LEU A 316 15.23 1.34 14.44
N GLU A 317 14.61 1.95 13.42
CA GLU A 317 13.48 2.85 13.61
C GLU A 317 12.26 2.11 14.17
N PHE A 318 11.89 0.98 13.57
CA PHE A 318 10.76 0.15 14.03
C PHE A 318 10.96 -0.38 15.43
N ASP A 319 12.20 -0.71 15.81
CA ASP A 319 12.54 -1.14 17.17
C ASP A 319 12.35 0.00 18.17
N THR A 320 12.84 1.20 17.85
CA THR A 320 12.66 2.41 18.66
C THR A 320 11.18 2.76 18.85
N LEU A 321 10.37 2.62 17.79
CA LEU A 321 8.93 2.88 17.78
C LEU A 321 8.09 1.71 18.34
N LYS A 322 8.72 0.59 18.71
CA LYS A 322 8.09 -0.65 19.20
C LYS A 322 7.13 -1.31 18.20
N TYR A 323 7.35 -1.12 16.91
CA TYR A 323 6.51 -1.72 15.86
C TYR A 323 6.82 -3.21 15.64
N LEU A 324 7.99 -3.70 16.14
CA LEU A 324 8.37 -5.11 16.07
C LEU A 324 7.83 -5.95 17.26
N GLU A 325 7.23 -5.31 18.28
CA GLU A 325 6.72 -5.97 19.49
C GLU A 325 5.29 -6.49 19.35
#